data_1cac2d066cf949b80fe58316cb52e2be
#
_entry.id   1cac2d066cf949b80fe58316cb52e2be
#
_cell.length_a   1.000
_cell.length_b   1.000
_cell.length_c   1.000
_cell.angle_alpha   90.00
_cell.angle_beta   90.00
_cell.angle_gamma   90.00
#
_symmetry.space_group_name_H-M   'P 1'
#
loop_
_entity.id
_entity.type
_entity.pdbx_description
1 polymer ?
#
loop_
_entity_poly.entity_id
_entity_poly.type
_entity_poly.pdbx_seq_one_letter_code
_entity_poly.pdbx_strand_id
1 'polypeptide(L)'
;MVEKILESEQVEKIEAEKYTERVTPLINTQVQYILMSDPNASNVILLSYHNNQHSSQGFSYRYITYITEKFKSADDELHEELFKELSYVSYGEEFSKIHSAKYLSITNVEDIKYTFPKLYKKIQSCNAEAVTFLPIEGTNDPVGMIIVLYDRKPSYDINYYARNISPYLQRLATILDYNNFKKNIN
;
A
#
# COMPACT_ATOMS: atom_id res chain seq x y z
N MET A 1 -27.86 -14.64 -26.61
CA MET A 1 -26.84 -15.09 -25.65
C MET A 1 -25.71 -14.05 -25.53
N VAL A 2 -25.13 -13.58 -26.62
CA VAL A 2 -24.04 -12.55 -26.61
C VAL A 2 -24.50 -11.21 -26.03
N GLU A 3 -25.70 -10.71 -26.38
CA GLU A 3 -26.25 -9.46 -25.85
C GLU A 3 -26.41 -9.47 -24.31
N LYS A 4 -26.88 -10.56 -23.72
CA LYS A 4 -27.01 -10.69 -22.27
C LYS A 4 -25.66 -10.68 -21.54
N ILE A 5 -24.61 -11.20 -22.18
CA ILE A 5 -23.26 -11.17 -21.63
C ILE A 5 -22.72 -9.73 -21.67
N LEU A 6 -22.90 -9.01 -22.77
CA LEU A 6 -22.49 -7.62 -22.92
C LEU A 6 -23.24 -6.68 -21.95
N GLU A 7 -24.53 -6.91 -21.73
CA GLU A 7 -25.30 -6.15 -20.74
C GLU A 7 -24.81 -6.42 -19.31
N SER A 8 -24.49 -7.68 -18.96
CA SER A 8 -23.95 -7.99 -17.62
C SER A 8 -22.58 -7.36 -17.41
N GLU A 9 -21.68 -7.42 -18.38
CA GLU A 9 -20.37 -6.79 -18.31
C GLU A 9 -20.45 -5.26 -18.17
N GLN A 10 -21.41 -4.62 -18.87
CA GLN A 10 -21.62 -3.18 -18.73
C GLN A 10 -22.17 -2.80 -17.35
N VAL A 11 -23.10 -3.58 -16.80
CA VAL A 11 -23.64 -3.35 -15.45
C VAL A 11 -22.54 -3.51 -14.40
N GLU A 12 -21.73 -4.56 -14.49
CA GLU A 12 -20.61 -4.79 -13.57
C GLU A 12 -19.57 -3.65 -13.63
N LYS A 13 -19.26 -3.15 -14.83
CA LYS A 13 -18.36 -2.03 -15.01
C LYS A 13 -18.87 -0.75 -14.36
N ILE A 14 -20.16 -0.43 -14.55
CA ILE A 14 -20.82 0.74 -13.94
C ILE A 14 -20.83 0.61 -12.41
N GLU A 15 -21.10 -0.58 -11.86
CA GLU A 15 -21.07 -0.81 -10.42
C GLU A 15 -19.65 -0.66 -9.84
N ALA A 16 -18.63 -1.16 -10.54
CA ALA A 16 -17.25 -1.02 -10.15
C ALA A 16 -16.78 0.45 -10.16
N GLU A 17 -17.17 1.22 -11.19
CA GLU A 17 -16.90 2.66 -11.27
C GLU A 17 -17.55 3.42 -10.11
N LYS A 18 -18.84 3.20 -9.85
CA LYS A 18 -19.57 3.81 -8.71
C LYS A 18 -18.96 3.45 -7.35
N TYR A 19 -18.47 2.20 -7.21
CA TYR A 19 -17.80 1.78 -6.00
C TYR A 19 -16.48 2.54 -5.82
N THR A 20 -15.68 2.62 -6.88
CA THR A 20 -14.40 3.35 -6.88
C THR A 20 -14.61 4.82 -6.53
N GLU A 21 -15.61 5.49 -7.11
CA GLU A 21 -15.96 6.88 -6.79
C GLU A 21 -16.31 7.08 -5.31
N ARG A 22 -16.96 6.10 -4.68
CA ARG A 22 -17.33 6.18 -3.25
C ARG A 22 -16.16 5.90 -2.30
N VAL A 23 -15.30 4.95 -2.64
CA VAL A 23 -14.22 4.54 -1.71
C VAL A 23 -12.95 5.37 -1.85
N THR A 24 -12.69 5.96 -3.01
CA THR A 24 -11.51 6.79 -3.22
C THR A 24 -11.39 7.95 -2.20
N PRO A 25 -12.44 8.72 -1.91
CA PRO A 25 -12.37 9.75 -0.87
C PRO A 25 -12.08 9.18 0.53
N LEU A 26 -12.66 8.01 0.84
CA LEU A 26 -12.43 7.35 2.14
C LEU A 26 -10.98 6.90 2.28
N ILE A 27 -10.42 6.28 1.25
CA ILE A 27 -9.01 5.88 1.20
C ILE A 27 -8.12 7.11 1.39
N ASN A 28 -8.34 8.15 0.59
CA ASN A 28 -7.57 9.39 0.66
C ASN A 28 -7.60 10.03 2.06
N THR A 29 -8.75 9.99 2.72
CA THR A 29 -8.92 10.49 4.08
C THR A 29 -8.08 9.70 5.08
N GLN A 30 -8.06 8.35 5.01
CA GLN A 30 -7.25 7.54 5.92
C GLN A 30 -5.74 7.80 5.71
N VAL A 31 -5.29 7.85 4.46
CA VAL A 31 -3.88 8.14 4.14
C VAL A 31 -3.48 9.55 4.62
N GLN A 32 -4.37 10.53 4.47
CA GLN A 32 -4.16 11.88 4.99
C GLN A 32 -4.05 11.90 6.53
N TYR A 33 -4.88 11.14 7.23
CA TYR A 33 -4.79 11.04 8.70
C TYR A 33 -3.49 10.38 9.16
N ILE A 34 -3.00 9.37 8.44
CA ILE A 34 -1.69 8.76 8.73
C ILE A 34 -0.59 9.82 8.59
N LEU A 35 -0.59 10.59 7.49
CA LEU A 35 0.38 11.67 7.28
C LEU A 35 0.33 12.73 8.40
N MET A 36 -0.88 13.12 8.81
CA MET A 36 -1.07 14.12 9.86
C MET A 36 -0.68 13.62 11.26
N SER A 37 -0.76 12.30 11.48
CA SER A 37 -0.40 11.66 12.75
C SER A 37 1.11 11.61 12.97
N ASP A 38 1.90 11.84 11.92
CA ASP A 38 3.36 11.87 12.00
C ASP A 38 3.92 13.23 11.56
N PRO A 39 4.34 14.08 12.52
CA PRO A 39 4.89 15.38 12.19
C PRO A 39 6.20 15.32 11.40
N ASN A 40 6.92 14.19 11.39
CA ASN A 40 8.19 14.03 10.68
C ASN A 40 8.02 13.43 9.28
N ALA A 41 6.87 12.80 8.98
CA ALA A 41 6.64 12.23 7.65
C ALA A 41 6.61 13.33 6.58
N SER A 42 7.28 13.10 5.46
CA SER A 42 7.16 13.90 4.24
C SER A 42 6.02 13.39 3.36
N ASN A 43 6.03 12.08 3.05
CA ASN A 43 5.06 11.44 2.19
C ASN A 43 4.51 10.16 2.82
N VAL A 44 3.27 9.84 2.47
CA VAL A 44 2.61 8.56 2.78
C VAL A 44 2.03 7.97 1.51
N ILE A 45 2.52 6.81 1.10
CA ILE A 45 2.13 6.09 -0.11
C ILE A 45 1.31 4.87 0.28
N LEU A 46 0.19 4.63 -0.39
CA LEU A 46 -0.61 3.42 -0.25
C LEU A 46 -0.42 2.52 -1.48
N LEU A 47 -0.02 1.29 -1.23
CA LEU A 47 0.00 0.20 -2.20
C LEU A 47 -1.09 -0.81 -1.88
N SER A 48 -1.73 -1.36 -2.90
CA SER A 48 -2.70 -2.47 -2.79
C SER A 48 -2.22 -3.70 -3.53
N TYR A 49 -2.59 -4.88 -3.04
CA TYR A 49 -2.26 -6.16 -3.63
C TYR A 49 -3.46 -6.71 -4.40
N HIS A 50 -3.22 -7.23 -5.61
CA HIS A 50 -4.28 -7.78 -6.43
C HIS A 50 -3.89 -9.06 -7.16
N ASN A 51 -4.94 -9.67 -7.76
CA ASN A 51 -4.85 -10.92 -8.51
C ASN A 51 -4.25 -12.06 -7.68
N ASN A 52 -4.83 -12.23 -6.50
CA ASN A 52 -4.49 -13.29 -5.57
C ASN A 52 -4.78 -14.65 -6.22
N GLN A 53 -3.80 -15.52 -6.28
CA GLN A 53 -3.98 -16.91 -6.65
C GLN A 53 -3.69 -17.79 -5.44
N HIS A 54 -4.67 -18.57 -5.00
CA HIS A 54 -4.46 -19.64 -4.04
C HIS A 54 -3.74 -20.78 -4.75
N SER A 55 -2.51 -21.05 -4.37
CA SER A 55 -1.77 -22.24 -4.79
C SER A 55 -1.61 -23.21 -3.61
N SER A 56 -1.35 -24.46 -3.91
CA SER A 56 -1.01 -25.46 -2.89
C SER A 56 0.24 -25.15 -2.06
N GLN A 57 0.99 -24.12 -2.46
CA GLN A 57 2.21 -23.65 -1.80
C GLN A 57 2.01 -22.37 -0.97
N GLY A 58 0.77 -21.88 -0.84
CA GLY A 58 0.46 -20.67 -0.09
C GLY A 58 -0.11 -19.56 -0.97
N PHE A 59 -0.22 -18.38 -0.39
CA PHE A 59 -0.83 -17.22 -0.99
C PHE A 59 0.18 -16.44 -1.83
N SER A 60 -0.16 -16.10 -3.08
CA SER A 60 0.68 -15.26 -3.93
C SER A 60 -0.13 -14.16 -4.60
N TYR A 61 0.34 -12.92 -4.48
CA TYR A 61 -0.16 -11.80 -5.27
C TYR A 61 0.54 -11.79 -6.62
N ARG A 62 -0.15 -11.31 -7.63
CA ARG A 62 0.45 -11.14 -8.95
C ARG A 62 1.03 -9.75 -9.11
N TYR A 63 0.31 -8.76 -8.59
CA TYR A 63 0.66 -7.35 -8.71
C TYR A 63 0.50 -6.60 -7.40
N ILE A 64 1.35 -5.60 -7.23
CA ILE A 64 1.32 -4.60 -6.17
C ILE A 64 1.18 -3.26 -6.90
N THR A 65 0.12 -2.53 -6.63
CA THR A 65 -0.22 -1.31 -7.37
C THR A 65 -0.30 -0.10 -6.46
N TYR A 66 0.27 0.99 -6.91
CA TYR A 66 0.08 2.32 -6.30
C TYR A 66 -1.40 2.73 -6.35
N ILE A 67 -1.93 3.19 -5.24
CA ILE A 67 -3.31 3.65 -5.11
C ILE A 67 -3.37 5.17 -4.94
N THR A 68 -2.63 5.70 -3.98
CA THR A 68 -2.58 7.14 -3.69
C THR A 68 -1.36 7.50 -2.86
N GLU A 69 -1.04 8.77 -2.87
CA GLU A 69 0.00 9.37 -2.04
C GLU A 69 -0.48 10.68 -1.44
N LYS A 70 -0.06 10.97 -0.23
CA LYS A 70 -0.24 12.26 0.44
C LYS A 70 1.10 12.79 0.89
N PHE A 71 1.29 14.09 0.80
CA PHE A 71 2.54 14.80 1.11
C PHE A 71 2.25 16.11 1.84
N LYS A 72 3.23 16.62 2.58
CA LYS A 72 3.08 17.84 3.40
C LYS A 72 3.44 19.10 2.66
N SER A 73 4.48 19.06 1.84
CA SER A 73 4.98 20.23 1.13
C SER A 73 4.52 20.22 -0.33
N ALA A 74 4.19 21.38 -0.87
CA ALA A 74 3.90 21.53 -2.30
C ALA A 74 5.13 21.27 -3.20
N ASP A 75 6.33 21.29 -2.59
CA ASP A 75 7.59 20.99 -3.28
C ASP A 75 7.90 19.48 -3.29
N ASP A 76 7.14 18.67 -2.53
CA ASP A 76 7.29 17.23 -2.51
C ASP A 76 6.76 16.64 -3.84
N GLU A 77 7.55 15.79 -4.45
CA GLU A 77 7.17 15.11 -5.68
C GLU A 77 6.29 13.89 -5.39
N LEU A 78 5.36 13.60 -6.32
CA LEU A 78 4.60 12.35 -6.32
C LEU A 78 5.48 11.22 -6.86
N HIS A 79 5.43 10.06 -6.20
CA HIS A 79 6.25 8.90 -6.55
C HIS A 79 5.45 7.80 -7.28
N GLU A 80 4.30 8.15 -7.88
CA GLU A 80 3.44 7.22 -8.59
C GLU A 80 4.21 6.35 -9.58
N GLU A 81 5.02 6.95 -10.44
CA GLU A 81 5.75 6.21 -11.48
C GLU A 81 6.77 5.22 -10.92
N LEU A 82 7.28 5.45 -9.70
CA LEU A 82 8.19 4.51 -9.03
C LEU A 82 7.46 3.27 -8.50
N PHE A 83 6.18 3.39 -8.13
CA PHE A 83 5.39 2.36 -7.47
C PHE A 83 4.16 1.92 -8.26
N LYS A 84 3.91 2.45 -9.45
CA LYS A 84 2.69 2.28 -10.25
C LYS A 84 2.30 0.81 -10.42
N GLU A 85 3.26 -0.04 -10.72
CA GLU A 85 3.03 -1.47 -10.89
C GLU A 85 4.29 -2.26 -10.55
N LEU A 86 4.23 -2.96 -9.42
CA LEU A 86 5.32 -3.79 -8.96
C LEU A 86 4.96 -5.26 -9.15
N SER A 87 5.77 -5.99 -9.92
CA SER A 87 5.61 -7.43 -10.04
C SER A 87 5.95 -8.13 -8.73
N TYR A 88 5.04 -8.97 -8.22
CA TYR A 88 5.32 -9.79 -7.04
C TYR A 88 6.51 -10.73 -7.25
N VAL A 89 6.70 -11.24 -8.46
CA VAL A 89 7.88 -12.08 -8.79
C VAL A 89 9.19 -11.34 -8.49
N SER A 90 9.20 -10.03 -8.69
CA SER A 90 10.39 -9.22 -8.45
C SER A 90 10.54 -8.75 -7.02
N TYR A 91 9.47 -8.43 -6.32
CA TYR A 91 9.48 -7.77 -5.00
C TYR A 91 8.93 -8.65 -3.86
N GLY A 92 8.31 -9.80 -4.18
CA GLY A 92 7.58 -10.61 -3.21
C GLY A 92 8.40 -11.09 -2.03
N GLU A 93 9.66 -11.43 -2.24
CA GLU A 93 10.56 -11.82 -1.13
C GLU A 93 10.77 -10.68 -0.13
N GLU A 94 11.01 -9.46 -0.63
CA GLU A 94 11.21 -8.28 0.21
C GLU A 94 9.93 -7.90 0.96
N PHE A 95 8.78 -7.90 0.28
CA PHE A 95 7.49 -7.65 0.91
C PHE A 95 7.12 -8.73 1.94
N SER A 96 7.39 -10.00 1.67
CA SER A 96 7.14 -11.08 2.62
C SER A 96 7.95 -10.93 3.92
N LYS A 97 9.21 -10.48 3.82
CA LYS A 97 10.04 -10.18 5.00
C LYS A 97 9.44 -9.03 5.82
N ILE A 98 8.93 -7.97 5.16
CA ILE A 98 8.28 -6.85 5.83
C ILE A 98 7.00 -7.29 6.53
N HIS A 99 6.14 -8.10 5.87
CA HIS A 99 4.93 -8.65 6.48
C HIS A 99 5.22 -9.50 7.70
N SER A 100 6.25 -10.34 7.64
CA SER A 100 6.67 -11.16 8.78
C SER A 100 7.11 -10.33 9.98
N ALA A 101 7.63 -9.13 9.76
CA ALA A 101 8.02 -8.19 10.79
C ALA A 101 6.84 -7.37 11.35
N LYS A 102 5.63 -7.47 10.78
CA LYS A 102 4.41 -6.70 11.08
C LYS A 102 4.52 -5.18 10.82
N TYR A 103 5.64 -4.59 11.02
CA TYR A 103 6.06 -3.27 10.59
C TYR A 103 7.58 -3.22 10.54
N LEU A 104 8.12 -2.33 9.75
CA LEU A 104 9.57 -2.16 9.64
C LEU A 104 9.89 -0.67 9.53
N SER A 105 10.57 -0.13 10.52
CA SER A 105 11.07 1.25 10.50
C SER A 105 12.58 1.28 10.34
N ILE A 106 13.04 2.05 9.38
CA ILE A 106 14.42 2.17 8.95
C ILE A 106 14.80 3.64 9.07
N THR A 107 15.68 3.93 10.02
CA THR A 107 16.10 5.30 10.34
C THR A 107 17.23 5.81 9.45
N ASN A 108 17.81 4.93 8.63
CA ASN A 108 18.80 5.27 7.61
C ASN A 108 18.60 4.35 6.42
N VAL A 109 18.17 4.90 5.30
CA VAL A 109 17.85 4.12 4.08
C VAL A 109 19.04 3.28 3.59
N GLU A 110 20.29 3.71 3.84
CA GLU A 110 21.48 2.93 3.47
C GLU A 110 21.53 1.55 4.17
N ASP A 111 20.91 1.39 5.34
CA ASP A 111 20.95 0.15 6.10
C ASP A 111 20.15 -0.99 5.41
N ILE A 112 19.22 -0.67 4.51
CA ILE A 112 18.43 -1.67 3.78
C ILE A 112 19.04 -2.12 2.46
N LYS A 113 20.11 -1.52 2.03
CA LYS A 113 20.75 -1.77 0.72
C LYS A 113 21.00 -3.25 0.41
N TYR A 114 21.38 -4.02 1.42
CA TYR A 114 21.69 -5.44 1.27
C TYR A 114 20.50 -6.35 1.62
N THR A 115 19.63 -5.93 2.52
CA THR A 115 18.46 -6.71 2.96
C THR A 115 17.27 -6.60 2.00
N PHE A 116 17.08 -5.39 1.43
CA PHE A 116 15.98 -5.04 0.55
C PHE A 116 16.51 -4.25 -0.69
N PRO A 117 17.36 -4.87 -1.53
CA PRO A 117 18.09 -4.12 -2.56
C PRO A 117 17.20 -3.50 -3.63
N LYS A 118 16.03 -4.08 -3.91
CA LYS A 118 15.11 -3.56 -4.91
C LYS A 118 14.29 -2.39 -4.37
N LEU A 119 13.77 -2.52 -3.14
CA LEU A 119 13.08 -1.42 -2.44
C LEU A 119 14.04 -0.28 -2.14
N TYR A 120 15.29 -0.58 -1.72
CA TYR A 120 16.33 0.43 -1.52
C TYR A 120 16.45 1.37 -2.72
N LYS A 121 16.56 0.83 -3.94
CA LYS A 121 16.69 1.66 -5.16
C LYS A 121 15.48 2.59 -5.34
N LYS A 122 14.28 2.12 -5.06
CA LYS A 122 13.06 2.94 -5.16
C LYS A 122 13.01 4.02 -4.09
N ILE A 123 13.28 3.67 -2.84
CA ILE A 123 13.28 4.61 -1.73
C ILE A 123 14.38 5.67 -1.90
N GLN A 124 15.56 5.27 -2.37
CA GLN A 124 16.64 6.20 -2.71
C GLN A 124 16.21 7.20 -3.80
N SER A 125 15.45 6.75 -4.82
CA SER A 125 14.91 7.63 -5.86
C SER A 125 13.86 8.61 -5.33
N CYS A 126 13.29 8.37 -4.15
CA CYS A 126 12.39 9.30 -3.46
C CYS A 126 13.14 10.36 -2.63
N ASN A 127 14.48 10.38 -2.63
CA ASN A 127 15.31 11.25 -1.80
C ASN A 127 15.02 11.14 -0.28
N ALA A 128 14.46 10.01 0.16
CA ALA A 128 14.14 9.78 1.56
C ALA A 128 15.39 9.37 2.35
N GLU A 129 15.58 9.94 3.55
CA GLU A 129 16.62 9.53 4.49
C GLU A 129 16.21 8.35 5.36
N ALA A 130 14.91 8.24 5.65
CA ALA A 130 14.33 7.16 6.44
C ALA A 130 12.99 6.70 5.85
N VAL A 131 12.57 5.48 6.19
CA VAL A 131 11.31 4.90 5.71
C VAL A 131 10.69 3.99 6.76
N THR A 132 9.36 4.01 6.84
CA THR A 132 8.59 3.03 7.63
C THR A 132 7.62 2.30 6.71
N PHE A 133 7.64 0.98 6.76
CA PHE A 133 6.70 0.09 6.08
C PHE A 133 5.68 -0.42 7.08
N LEU A 134 4.41 -0.27 6.75
CA LEU A 134 3.27 -0.66 7.58
C LEU A 134 2.36 -1.58 6.76
N PRO A 135 2.48 -2.89 6.93
CA PRO A 135 1.59 -3.85 6.30
C PRO A 135 0.13 -3.60 6.67
N ILE A 136 -0.76 -3.79 5.70
CA ILE A 136 -2.21 -3.76 5.90
C ILE A 136 -2.70 -5.20 5.82
N GLU A 137 -3.09 -5.73 6.98
CA GLU A 137 -3.56 -7.10 7.09
C GLU A 137 -5.07 -7.16 6.88
N GLY A 138 -5.52 -7.93 5.88
CA GLY A 138 -6.93 -8.27 5.69
C GLY A 138 -7.38 -9.39 6.62
N THR A 139 -8.58 -9.92 6.40
CA THR A 139 -9.17 -10.97 7.25
C THR A 139 -8.35 -12.26 7.22
N ASN A 140 -7.88 -12.67 6.05
CA ASN A 140 -7.14 -13.92 5.87
C ASN A 140 -5.71 -13.67 5.37
N ASP A 141 -5.49 -12.59 4.65
CA ASP A 141 -4.26 -12.34 3.90
C ASP A 141 -3.92 -10.86 3.92
N PRO A 142 -2.64 -10.49 3.77
CA PRO A 142 -2.25 -9.10 3.57
C PRO A 142 -2.94 -8.51 2.33
N VAL A 143 -3.43 -7.28 2.41
CA VAL A 143 -4.17 -6.62 1.32
C VAL A 143 -3.47 -5.39 0.76
N GLY A 144 -2.41 -4.93 1.43
CA GLY A 144 -1.65 -3.78 0.99
C GLY A 144 -0.50 -3.40 1.92
N MET A 145 0.07 -2.23 1.66
CA MET A 145 1.20 -1.66 2.38
C MET A 145 1.08 -0.15 2.42
N ILE A 146 1.32 0.44 3.57
CA ILE A 146 1.65 1.86 3.68
C ILE A 146 3.17 2.01 3.72
N ILE A 147 3.69 2.94 2.92
CA ILE A 147 5.08 3.38 2.96
C ILE A 147 5.09 4.84 3.43
N VAL A 148 5.76 5.10 4.53
CA VAL A 148 5.97 6.45 5.06
C VAL A 148 7.40 6.86 4.80
N LEU A 149 7.58 7.95 4.05
CA LEU A 149 8.88 8.51 3.72
C LEU A 149 9.20 9.68 4.64
N TYR A 150 10.49 9.86 4.94
CA TYR A 150 11.00 10.92 5.77
C TYR A 150 12.20 11.58 5.08
N ASP A 151 12.19 12.89 4.98
CA ASP A 151 13.29 13.72 4.49
C ASP A 151 14.40 13.91 5.53
N ARG A 152 14.18 13.42 6.76
CA ARG A 152 15.13 13.39 7.88
C ARG A 152 14.75 12.29 8.86
N LYS A 153 15.73 11.87 9.65
CA LYS A 153 15.53 10.83 10.66
C LYS A 153 14.39 11.19 11.63
N PRO A 154 13.34 10.35 11.76
CA PRO A 154 12.27 10.58 12.72
C PRO A 154 12.75 10.45 14.17
N SER A 155 12.19 11.28 15.05
CA SER A 155 12.54 11.36 16.47
C SER A 155 11.44 10.83 17.39
N TYR A 156 10.81 9.69 17.06
CA TYR A 156 9.75 9.12 17.86
C TYR A 156 9.93 7.61 18.11
N ASP A 157 9.20 7.10 19.11
CA ASP A 157 9.08 5.66 19.31
C ASP A 157 8.13 5.07 18.26
N ILE A 158 8.64 4.14 17.45
CA ILE A 158 7.87 3.46 16.42
C ILE A 158 6.65 2.71 16.98
N ASN A 159 6.73 2.18 18.18
CA ASN A 159 5.60 1.50 18.82
C ASN A 159 4.46 2.46 19.14
N TYR A 160 4.78 3.66 19.60
CA TYR A 160 3.79 4.72 19.83
C TYR A 160 3.13 5.15 18.52
N TYR A 161 3.93 5.36 17.49
CA TYR A 161 3.44 5.71 16.16
C TYR A 161 2.52 4.62 15.60
N ALA A 162 2.96 3.36 15.58
CA ALA A 162 2.17 2.24 15.06
C ALA A 162 0.82 2.10 15.77
N ARG A 163 0.74 2.33 17.09
CA ARG A 163 -0.53 2.29 17.84
C ARG A 163 -1.46 3.42 17.41
N ASN A 164 -0.96 4.61 17.21
CA ASN A 164 -1.78 5.77 16.85
C ASN A 164 -2.38 5.66 15.44
N ILE A 165 -1.69 5.01 14.51
CA ILE A 165 -2.18 4.81 13.15
C ILE A 165 -3.00 3.53 12.95
N SER A 166 -2.96 2.59 13.89
CA SER A 166 -3.67 1.31 13.81
C SER A 166 -5.15 1.43 13.40
N PRO A 167 -5.94 2.38 13.92
CA PRO A 167 -7.34 2.54 13.49
C PRO A 167 -7.48 2.87 11.99
N TYR A 168 -6.55 3.62 11.42
CA TYR A 168 -6.57 3.99 10.00
C TYR A 168 -6.17 2.80 9.12
N LEU A 169 -5.17 2.00 9.56
CA LEU A 169 -4.79 0.77 8.87
C LEU A 169 -5.94 -0.25 8.86
N GLN A 170 -6.66 -0.41 9.97
CA GLN A 170 -7.82 -1.30 10.04
C GLN A 170 -8.95 -0.87 9.08
N ARG A 171 -9.22 0.42 8.95
CA ARG A 171 -10.20 0.94 7.99
C ARG A 171 -9.76 0.71 6.55
N LEU A 172 -8.49 0.95 6.25
CA LEU A 172 -7.92 0.64 4.93
C LEU A 172 -7.99 -0.86 4.63
N ALA A 173 -7.69 -1.72 5.61
CA ALA A 173 -7.82 -3.16 5.47
C ALA A 173 -9.24 -3.56 5.06
N THR A 174 -10.26 -3.04 5.74
CA THR A 174 -11.67 -3.32 5.42
C THR A 174 -12.03 -2.89 3.99
N ILE A 175 -11.59 -1.70 3.56
CA ILE A 175 -11.89 -1.18 2.22
C ILE A 175 -11.18 -2.01 1.15
N LEU A 176 -9.90 -2.31 1.34
CA LEU A 176 -9.10 -3.05 0.36
C LEU A 176 -9.51 -4.51 0.27
N ASP A 177 -9.85 -5.14 1.39
CA ASP A 177 -10.28 -6.54 1.46
C ASP A 177 -11.61 -6.75 0.70
N TYR A 178 -12.56 -5.83 0.86
CA TYR A 178 -13.81 -5.85 0.13
C TYR A 178 -13.64 -5.71 -1.38
N ASN A 179 -12.72 -4.86 -1.83
CA ASN A 179 -12.37 -4.71 -3.24
C ASN A 179 -11.80 -5.99 -3.85
N ASN A 180 -10.94 -6.68 -3.11
CA ASN A 180 -10.36 -7.94 -3.53
C ASN A 180 -11.43 -9.05 -3.58
N PHE A 181 -12.35 -9.08 -2.64
CA PHE A 181 -13.46 -10.04 -2.61
C PHE A 181 -14.35 -9.91 -3.86
N LYS A 182 -14.79 -8.71 -4.24
CA LYS A 182 -15.60 -8.50 -5.46
C LYS A 182 -14.88 -8.88 -6.75
N LYS A 183 -13.57 -8.63 -6.86
CA LYS A 183 -12.79 -8.99 -8.06
C LYS A 183 -12.56 -10.49 -8.21
N ASN A 184 -12.64 -11.27 -7.14
CA ASN A 184 -12.42 -12.72 -7.15
C ASN A 184 -13.71 -13.54 -7.35
N ILE A 185 -14.88 -12.91 -7.34
CA ILE A 185 -16.19 -13.57 -7.58
C ILE A 185 -16.55 -13.58 -9.08
N ASN A 186 -15.88 -12.78 -9.90
CA ASN A 186 -16.03 -12.68 -11.36
C ASN A 186 -14.83 -13.31 -12.07
#